data_ce4683bf124db76f9b82ebcfda2bb62e
#
_entry.id   ce4683bf124db76f9b82ebcfda2bb62e
#
_cell.length_a   1.000
_cell.length_b   1.000
_cell.length_c   1.000
_cell.angle_alpha   90.00
_cell.angle_beta   90.00
_cell.angle_gamma   90.00
#
_symmetry.space_group_name_H-M   'P 1'
#
loop_
_entity.id
_entity.type
_entity.pdbx_description
1 polymer ?
#
loop_
_entity_poly.entity_id
_entity_poly.type
_entity_poly.pdbx_seq_one_letter_code
_entity_poly.pdbx_strand_id
1 'polypeptide(L)'
;MVTIRTLWQSGASRRSAIPNRFQISDMERLSARHLFDAVGERLALRWVAGMRGENRMFEPGGTQSRRPSLVGYLNIIYPNKVQIIGTEELIYLDGLDSRQRWETVEKIIAYRPTALLVSKDQTIPADLRQAAEESQTPLWISPKRGHELLTYLQYHLARSLARQVTLHGVLMEVYSIGVLITGESGTGKSELALELITRGHRLVADDAPEFTLIAPDVIDGNCPDMLRDLLEVRGLGVLNVREMFGQTAVKPSKYLRLIVHLKPQKLDVPGDGMARLTGDVGYREVLDTQIPCITIPVAPGRNIAVLAEAAVRSHMLKSKGFDPAQTFIDRQAHQLRRLPPW
;
A
#
# COMPACT_ATOMS: atom_id res chain seq x y z
N MET A 1 -14.02 -19.62 -24.90
CA MET A 1 -13.69 -19.49 -23.47
C MET A 1 -12.61 -18.42 -23.34
N VAL A 2 -13.00 -17.22 -22.97
CA VAL A 2 -12.07 -16.08 -22.84
C VAL A 2 -11.48 -16.16 -21.43
N THR A 3 -10.23 -16.53 -21.33
CA THR A 3 -9.47 -16.55 -20.07
C THR A 3 -9.36 -15.12 -19.56
N ILE A 4 -9.43 -14.90 -18.24
CA ILE A 4 -9.24 -13.58 -17.56
C ILE A 4 -8.00 -12.87 -18.13
N ARG A 5 -7.01 -13.60 -18.60
CA ARG A 5 -5.81 -13.14 -19.29
C ARG A 5 -6.04 -12.41 -20.60
N THR A 6 -7.12 -12.72 -21.32
CA THR A 6 -7.38 -12.17 -22.69
C THR A 6 -7.96 -10.75 -22.64
N LEU A 7 -8.57 -10.36 -21.53
CA LEU A 7 -9.12 -9.01 -21.33
C LEU A 7 -8.04 -7.94 -21.13
N TRP A 8 -6.81 -8.35 -20.77
CA TRP A 8 -5.67 -7.44 -20.52
C TRP A 8 -4.63 -7.40 -21.64
N GLN A 9 -4.72 -8.27 -22.67
CA GLN A 9 -3.69 -8.41 -23.70
C GLN A 9 -3.97 -7.71 -25.03
N SER A 10 -5.05 -6.95 -25.17
CA SER A 10 -5.35 -6.25 -26.43
C SER A 10 -4.51 -5.00 -26.72
N GLY A 11 -3.37 -4.82 -26.12
CA GLY A 11 -2.58 -3.59 -26.27
C GLY A 11 -1.06 -3.69 -26.26
N ALA A 12 -0.39 -4.84 -26.52
CA ALA A 12 1.07 -4.79 -26.64
C ALA A 12 1.66 -5.94 -27.48
N SER A 13 2.28 -5.59 -28.58
CA SER A 13 3.08 -6.47 -29.45
C SER A 13 4.41 -6.87 -28.81
N ARG A 14 4.73 -8.16 -28.95
CA ARG A 14 6.04 -8.87 -28.88
C ARG A 14 7.29 -8.05 -28.57
N ARG A 15 8.00 -8.42 -27.47
CA ARG A 15 9.44 -8.77 -27.50
C ARG A 15 9.89 -9.35 -26.15
N SER A 16 10.73 -10.39 -26.23
CA SER A 16 11.40 -11.14 -25.17
C SER A 16 12.36 -10.27 -24.36
N ALA A 17 12.23 -10.27 -23.09
CA ALA A 17 13.17 -10.11 -21.97
C ALA A 17 12.33 -9.78 -20.75
N ILE A 18 12.58 -10.42 -19.63
CA ILE A 18 11.90 -10.13 -18.37
C ILE A 18 12.12 -8.65 -18.05
N PRO A 19 11.16 -7.76 -18.23
CA PRO A 19 11.26 -6.44 -17.69
C PRO A 19 10.52 -6.44 -16.36
N ASN A 20 11.24 -6.07 -15.31
CA ASN A 20 10.69 -5.46 -14.11
C ASN A 20 9.90 -4.18 -14.51
N ARG A 21 8.81 -4.32 -15.22
CA ARG A 21 7.88 -3.21 -15.46
C ARG A 21 6.86 -3.23 -14.35
N PHE A 22 7.22 -2.51 -13.29
CA PHE A 22 6.25 -1.91 -12.39
C PHE A 22 5.32 -1.04 -13.24
N GLN A 23 4.10 -1.47 -13.48
CA GLN A 23 3.06 -0.53 -13.85
C GLN A 23 2.75 0.25 -12.57
N ILE A 24 3.41 1.39 -12.41
CA ILE A 24 2.92 2.44 -11.51
C ILE A 24 1.60 2.83 -12.15
N SER A 25 0.48 2.40 -11.57
CA SER A 25 -0.83 2.92 -11.94
C SER A 25 -0.72 4.44 -11.78
N ASP A 26 -1.14 5.19 -12.81
CA ASP A 26 -1.24 6.63 -12.73
C ASP A 26 -1.91 6.95 -11.40
N MET A 27 -1.19 7.67 -10.52
CA MET A 27 -1.76 8.14 -9.26
C MET A 27 -3.11 8.76 -9.60
N GLU A 28 -4.18 8.20 -9.07
CA GLU A 28 -5.49 8.83 -9.23
C GLU A 28 -5.32 10.27 -8.76
N ARG A 29 -5.49 11.20 -9.70
CA ARG A 29 -5.34 12.63 -9.45
C ARG A 29 -6.47 13.04 -8.53
N LEU A 30 -6.26 13.00 -7.23
CA LEU A 30 -7.25 13.35 -6.23
C LEU A 30 -7.57 14.84 -6.33
N SER A 31 -8.80 15.16 -6.72
CA SER A 31 -9.30 16.55 -6.73
C SER A 31 -10.03 16.89 -5.43
N ALA A 32 -10.27 18.18 -5.20
CA ALA A 32 -11.10 18.67 -4.09
C ALA A 32 -12.50 18.03 -4.12
N ARG A 33 -13.09 17.86 -5.30
CA ARG A 33 -14.38 17.18 -5.48
C ARG A 33 -14.34 15.74 -5.07
N HIS A 34 -13.36 14.98 -5.56
CA HIS A 34 -13.19 13.57 -5.19
C HIS A 34 -13.01 13.40 -3.68
N LEU A 35 -12.20 14.27 -3.05
CA LEU A 35 -12.06 14.24 -1.60
C LEU A 35 -13.39 14.55 -0.90
N PHE A 36 -14.11 15.60 -1.33
CA PHE A 36 -15.39 15.98 -0.75
C PHE A 36 -16.40 14.83 -0.82
N ASP A 37 -16.55 14.19 -1.98
CA ASP A 37 -17.48 13.06 -2.18
C ASP A 37 -17.08 11.84 -1.36
N ALA A 38 -15.79 11.54 -1.23
CA ALA A 38 -15.30 10.39 -0.49
C ALA A 38 -15.47 10.50 1.03
N VAL A 39 -15.35 11.71 1.59
CA VAL A 39 -15.36 11.90 3.05
C VAL A 39 -16.55 12.74 3.54
N GLY A 40 -17.31 13.35 2.62
CA GLY A 40 -18.33 14.36 2.91
C GLY A 40 -19.43 13.87 3.84
N GLU A 41 -20.00 12.70 3.59
CA GLU A 41 -21.05 12.11 4.42
C GLU A 41 -20.53 11.82 5.85
N ARG A 42 -19.38 11.17 5.97
CA ARG A 42 -18.81 10.79 7.26
C ARG A 42 -18.41 11.99 8.12
N LEU A 43 -17.88 13.04 7.49
CA LEU A 43 -17.45 14.25 8.18
C LEU A 43 -18.56 15.32 8.21
N ALA A 44 -19.74 15.02 7.67
CA ALA A 44 -20.86 15.92 7.50
C ALA A 44 -20.43 17.28 6.86
N LEU A 45 -19.65 17.19 5.76
CA LEU A 45 -19.17 18.36 5.05
C LEU A 45 -20.31 19.06 4.28
N ARG A 46 -20.31 20.38 4.35
CA ARG A 46 -21.15 21.23 3.49
C ARG A 46 -20.25 22.18 2.71
N TRP A 47 -20.47 22.29 1.42
CA TRP A 47 -19.75 23.19 0.54
C TRP A 47 -20.37 24.59 0.65
N VAL A 48 -19.59 25.63 0.98
CA VAL A 48 -20.08 26.99 1.29
C VAL A 48 -19.71 28.01 0.21
N ALA A 49 -18.49 27.91 -0.35
CA ALA A 49 -17.98 28.82 -1.37
C ALA A 49 -16.93 28.15 -2.25
N GLY A 50 -16.52 28.79 -3.34
CA GLY A 50 -15.46 28.30 -4.23
C GLY A 50 -15.83 27.04 -5.01
N MET A 51 -17.10 26.84 -5.40
CA MET A 51 -17.57 25.66 -6.14
C MET A 51 -16.81 25.41 -7.44
N ARG A 52 -16.41 26.47 -8.16
CA ARG A 52 -15.66 26.35 -9.42
C ARG A 52 -14.26 25.79 -9.23
N GLY A 53 -13.76 25.73 -8.00
CA GLY A 53 -12.47 25.11 -7.64
C GLY A 53 -12.54 23.62 -7.39
N GLU A 54 -13.63 22.93 -7.69
CA GLU A 54 -13.84 21.50 -7.45
C GLU A 54 -12.77 20.61 -8.06
N ASN A 55 -12.17 21.03 -9.17
CA ASN A 55 -11.11 20.31 -9.88
C ASN A 55 -9.68 20.65 -9.40
N ARG A 56 -9.51 21.41 -8.30
CA ARG A 56 -8.19 21.63 -7.72
C ARG A 56 -7.58 20.31 -7.26
N MET A 57 -6.35 20.05 -7.72
CA MET A 57 -5.67 18.78 -7.53
C MET A 57 -4.79 18.81 -6.28
N PHE A 58 -4.68 17.64 -5.64
CA PHE A 58 -3.63 17.35 -4.68
C PHE A 58 -2.36 17.01 -5.44
N GLU A 59 -1.54 18.00 -5.78
CA GLU A 59 -0.26 17.74 -6.44
C GLU A 59 0.71 17.10 -5.45
N PRO A 60 1.39 15.99 -5.81
CA PRO A 60 2.52 15.49 -5.05
C PRO A 60 3.58 16.58 -5.01
N GLY A 61 4.03 16.95 -3.83
CA GLY A 61 4.93 18.07 -3.62
C GLY A 61 6.14 18.03 -4.54
N GLY A 62 6.36 19.11 -5.29
CA GLY A 62 7.53 19.30 -6.15
C GLY A 62 8.84 19.26 -5.35
N THR A 63 9.95 19.11 -6.05
CA THR A 63 11.35 18.93 -5.60
C THR A 63 11.95 20.06 -4.73
N GLN A 64 11.18 21.02 -4.24
CA GLN A 64 11.69 22.08 -3.37
C GLN A 64 11.52 21.72 -1.89
N SER A 65 12.52 22.00 -1.12
CA SER A 65 12.91 21.51 0.22
C SER A 65 11.92 21.69 1.39
N ARG A 66 10.67 22.02 1.18
CA ARG A 66 9.60 22.03 2.20
C ARG A 66 8.28 21.59 1.57
N ARG A 67 7.99 20.30 1.63
CA ARG A 67 6.68 19.77 1.22
C ARG A 67 5.62 20.31 2.19
N PRO A 68 4.57 21.02 1.72
CA PRO A 68 3.47 21.37 2.58
C PRO A 68 2.83 20.11 3.15
N SER A 69 2.42 20.14 4.42
CA SER A 69 1.64 19.08 5.00
C SER A 69 0.31 18.92 4.24
N LEU A 70 -0.17 17.69 4.09
CA LEU A 70 -1.43 17.45 3.38
C LEU A 70 -2.61 18.07 4.10
N VAL A 71 -2.67 17.94 5.43
CA VAL A 71 -3.74 18.47 6.28
C VAL A 71 -3.15 19.02 7.56
N GLY A 72 -3.65 20.16 8.01
CA GLY A 72 -3.30 20.75 9.30
C GLY A 72 -4.18 21.96 9.61
N TYR A 73 -4.04 22.48 10.81
CA TYR A 73 -4.64 23.76 11.15
C TYR A 73 -4.03 24.88 10.31
N LEU A 74 -4.78 25.98 10.22
CA LEU A 74 -4.35 27.14 9.45
C LEU A 74 -2.94 27.58 9.87
N ASN A 75 -2.03 27.57 8.92
CA ASN A 75 -0.64 27.97 9.13
C ASN A 75 -0.18 28.82 7.94
N ILE A 76 0.10 30.09 8.20
CA ILE A 76 0.52 31.07 7.18
C ILE A 76 2.00 30.87 6.83
N ILE A 77 2.80 30.29 7.72
CA ILE A 77 4.25 30.12 7.53
C ILE A 77 4.54 28.79 6.75
N TYR A 78 3.80 27.73 7.10
CA TYR A 78 3.91 26.41 6.49
C TYR A 78 2.52 25.92 6.07
N PRO A 79 2.01 26.40 4.92
CA PRO A 79 0.64 26.14 4.52
C PRO A 79 0.39 24.65 4.26
N ASN A 80 -0.79 24.21 4.66
CA ASN A 80 -1.28 22.87 4.38
C ASN A 80 -2.08 22.83 3.07
N LYS A 81 -2.20 21.68 2.42
CA LYS A 81 -3.08 21.54 1.23
C LYS A 81 -4.55 21.65 1.61
N VAL A 82 -4.97 21.01 2.71
CA VAL A 82 -6.26 21.28 3.36
C VAL A 82 -5.98 22.01 4.66
N GLN A 83 -6.47 23.23 4.77
CA GLN A 83 -6.29 24.06 5.96
C GLN A 83 -7.57 24.03 6.81
N ILE A 84 -7.45 23.50 8.02
CA ILE A 84 -8.54 23.47 9.00
C ILE A 84 -8.52 24.80 9.76
N ILE A 85 -9.67 25.43 9.82
CA ILE A 85 -9.90 26.69 10.54
C ILE A 85 -10.78 26.35 11.73
N GLY A 86 -10.21 26.39 12.90
CA GLY A 86 -10.87 26.12 14.17
C GLY A 86 -11.30 27.41 14.88
N THR A 87 -11.65 27.25 16.16
CA THR A 87 -12.10 28.36 17.02
C THR A 87 -10.99 29.40 17.20
N GLU A 88 -9.77 28.96 17.47
CA GLU A 88 -8.64 29.86 17.76
C GLU A 88 -8.24 30.67 16.51
N GLU A 89 -8.25 30.04 15.35
CA GLU A 89 -7.95 30.70 14.09
C GLU A 89 -9.02 31.74 13.72
N LEU A 90 -10.31 31.47 14.01
CA LEU A 90 -11.37 32.40 13.78
C LEU A 90 -11.32 33.58 14.79
N ILE A 91 -11.07 33.31 16.06
CA ILE A 91 -10.87 34.35 17.09
C ILE A 91 -9.72 35.28 16.66
N TYR A 92 -8.60 34.71 16.18
CA TYR A 92 -7.49 35.48 15.66
C TYR A 92 -7.91 36.39 14.49
N LEU A 93 -8.65 35.86 13.50
CA LEU A 93 -9.12 36.65 12.36
C LEU A 93 -10.10 37.76 12.77
N ASP A 94 -11.01 37.48 13.72
CA ASP A 94 -11.97 38.42 14.22
C ASP A 94 -11.32 39.56 15.05
N GLY A 95 -10.18 39.28 15.68
CA GLY A 95 -9.41 40.30 16.42
C GLY A 95 -8.64 41.29 15.55
N LEU A 96 -8.54 41.04 14.24
CA LEU A 96 -7.87 41.91 13.29
C LEU A 96 -8.84 43.03 12.79
N ASP A 97 -8.28 44.20 12.51
CA ASP A 97 -9.04 45.20 11.76
C ASP A 97 -9.36 44.73 10.32
N SER A 98 -10.30 45.37 9.65
CA SER A 98 -10.78 44.92 8.33
C SER A 98 -9.67 44.84 7.28
N ARG A 99 -8.67 45.75 7.31
CA ARG A 99 -7.55 45.74 6.38
C ARG A 99 -6.57 44.61 6.68
N GLN A 100 -6.19 44.43 7.93
CA GLN A 100 -5.28 43.39 8.37
C GLN A 100 -5.88 42.00 8.12
N ARG A 101 -7.20 41.86 8.37
CA ARG A 101 -7.92 40.61 8.12
C ARG A 101 -7.94 40.27 6.63
N TRP A 102 -8.24 41.24 5.76
CA TRP A 102 -8.19 41.06 4.32
C TRP A 102 -6.79 40.62 3.84
N GLU A 103 -5.75 41.36 4.23
CA GLU A 103 -4.35 41.02 3.90
C GLU A 103 -3.95 39.62 4.39
N THR A 104 -4.47 39.19 5.54
CA THR A 104 -4.23 37.85 6.08
C THR A 104 -4.93 36.75 5.25
N VAL A 105 -6.20 37.02 4.88
CA VAL A 105 -6.97 36.10 4.04
C VAL A 105 -6.35 36.01 2.65
N GLU A 106 -5.89 37.10 2.04
CA GLU A 106 -5.17 37.08 0.76
C GLU A 106 -3.90 36.21 0.84
N LYS A 107 -3.13 36.31 1.92
CA LYS A 107 -1.94 35.43 2.14
C LYS A 107 -2.31 33.97 2.20
N ILE A 108 -3.40 33.61 2.89
CA ILE A 108 -3.90 32.23 2.95
C ILE A 108 -4.21 31.71 1.54
N ILE A 109 -4.93 32.51 0.76
CA ILE A 109 -5.35 32.18 -0.61
C ILE A 109 -4.14 32.09 -1.58
N ALA A 110 -3.15 32.98 -1.41
CA ALA A 110 -1.95 33.02 -2.24
C ALA A 110 -1.15 31.70 -2.22
N TYR A 111 -1.22 30.94 -1.13
CA TYR A 111 -0.64 29.59 -1.04
C TYR A 111 -1.39 28.53 -1.81
N ARG A 112 -2.51 28.87 -2.46
CA ARG A 112 -3.33 27.98 -3.28
C ARG A 112 -3.67 26.65 -2.57
N PRO A 113 -4.30 26.69 -1.39
CA PRO A 113 -4.76 25.48 -0.74
C PRO A 113 -5.74 24.74 -1.65
N THR A 114 -5.77 23.43 -1.57
CA THR A 114 -6.74 22.61 -2.31
C THR A 114 -8.13 22.79 -1.73
N ALA A 115 -8.25 22.97 -0.40
CA ALA A 115 -9.48 23.33 0.27
C ALA A 115 -9.22 24.04 1.62
N LEU A 116 -10.19 24.84 2.04
CA LEU A 116 -10.33 25.37 3.40
C LEU A 116 -11.49 24.67 4.09
N LEU A 117 -11.37 24.33 5.37
CA LEU A 117 -12.37 23.60 6.13
C LEU A 117 -12.60 24.25 7.49
N VAL A 118 -13.78 24.82 7.71
CA VAL A 118 -14.18 25.38 9.01
C VAL A 118 -14.81 24.30 9.87
N SER A 119 -14.33 24.17 11.11
CA SER A 119 -14.81 23.17 12.08
C SER A 119 -15.94 23.70 12.97
N LYS A 120 -16.72 22.80 13.58
CA LYS A 120 -17.78 23.09 14.58
C LYS A 120 -18.90 23.99 14.08
N ASP A 121 -19.22 23.99 12.79
CA ASP A 121 -20.25 24.84 12.19
C ASP A 121 -20.17 26.35 12.60
N GLN A 122 -18.96 26.84 12.78
CA GLN A 122 -18.73 28.23 13.20
C GLN A 122 -19.09 29.20 12.10
N THR A 123 -19.41 30.46 12.49
CA THR A 123 -19.69 31.53 11.55
C THR A 123 -18.44 31.85 10.74
N ILE A 124 -18.58 31.83 9.42
CA ILE A 124 -17.50 32.14 8.49
C ILE A 124 -17.43 33.64 8.26
N PRO A 125 -16.28 34.32 8.49
CA PRO A 125 -16.10 35.70 8.17
C PRO A 125 -16.43 36.03 6.70
N ALA A 126 -17.10 37.13 6.45
CA ALA A 126 -17.51 37.55 5.10
C ALA A 126 -16.32 37.67 4.15
N ASP A 127 -15.21 38.22 4.64
CA ASP A 127 -13.97 38.40 3.88
C ASP A 127 -13.37 37.03 3.43
N LEU A 128 -13.39 36.05 4.33
CA LEU A 128 -12.91 34.70 4.01
C LEU A 128 -13.79 34.01 2.95
N ARG A 129 -15.10 34.17 3.07
CA ARG A 129 -16.06 33.62 2.11
C ARG A 129 -15.91 34.27 0.74
N GLN A 130 -15.80 35.62 0.70
CA GLN A 130 -15.59 36.37 -0.52
C GLN A 130 -14.28 35.97 -1.21
N ALA A 131 -13.16 35.94 -0.49
CA ALA A 131 -11.87 35.59 -1.04
C ALA A 131 -11.85 34.13 -1.56
N ALA A 132 -12.53 33.22 -0.88
CA ALA A 132 -12.67 31.82 -1.33
C ALA A 132 -13.46 31.72 -2.65
N GLU A 133 -14.54 32.50 -2.80
CA GLU A 133 -15.33 32.57 -4.03
C GLU A 133 -14.56 33.19 -5.20
N GLU A 134 -13.92 34.33 -4.99
CA GLU A 134 -13.14 35.05 -6.01
C GLU A 134 -11.93 34.22 -6.50
N SER A 135 -11.24 33.60 -5.59
CA SER A 135 -10.07 32.75 -5.90
C SER A 135 -10.44 31.36 -6.38
N GLN A 136 -11.74 30.99 -6.36
CA GLN A 136 -12.21 29.63 -6.62
C GLN A 136 -11.54 28.60 -5.71
N THR A 137 -11.34 28.92 -4.43
CA THR A 137 -10.81 28.01 -3.43
C THR A 137 -11.97 27.32 -2.71
N PRO A 138 -12.10 25.98 -2.78
CA PRO A 138 -13.11 25.23 -2.06
C PRO A 138 -13.13 25.58 -0.57
N LEU A 139 -14.27 26.05 -0.07
CA LEU A 139 -14.49 26.34 1.34
C LEU A 139 -15.62 25.44 1.85
N TRP A 140 -15.27 24.59 2.80
CA TRP A 140 -16.18 23.63 3.42
C TRP A 140 -16.42 23.97 4.88
N ILE A 141 -17.53 23.49 5.43
CA ILE A 141 -17.84 23.58 6.85
C ILE A 141 -18.29 22.20 7.37
N SER A 142 -17.98 21.91 8.63
CA SER A 142 -18.35 20.65 9.29
C SER A 142 -18.73 20.90 10.76
N PRO A 143 -19.74 20.20 11.31
CA PRO A 143 -20.05 20.24 12.74
C PRO A 143 -19.00 19.51 13.60
N LYS A 144 -18.12 18.72 12.98
CA LYS A 144 -17.07 17.95 13.68
C LYS A 144 -16.01 18.86 14.27
N ARG A 145 -15.30 18.33 15.30
CA ARG A 145 -14.18 19.03 15.94
C ARG A 145 -12.95 18.99 15.03
N GLY A 146 -12.10 20.02 15.11
CA GLY A 146 -10.92 20.15 14.25
C GLY A 146 -9.96 18.94 14.33
N HIS A 147 -9.75 18.35 15.52
CA HIS A 147 -8.89 17.18 15.67
C HIS A 147 -9.47 15.91 15.03
N GLU A 148 -10.80 15.73 15.04
CA GLU A 148 -11.47 14.62 14.37
C GLU A 148 -11.30 14.75 12.84
N LEU A 149 -11.51 15.97 12.31
CA LEU A 149 -11.29 16.30 10.89
C LEU A 149 -9.85 16.05 10.49
N LEU A 150 -8.89 16.54 11.28
CA LEU A 150 -7.46 16.37 11.03
C LEU A 150 -7.07 14.89 10.94
N THR A 151 -7.41 14.12 11.96
CA THR A 151 -7.05 12.70 12.03
C THR A 151 -7.64 11.91 10.87
N TYR A 152 -8.92 12.13 10.57
CA TYR A 152 -9.59 11.39 9.51
C TYR A 152 -9.08 11.76 8.12
N LEU A 153 -8.92 13.06 7.85
CA LEU A 153 -8.40 13.54 6.56
C LEU A 153 -6.94 13.12 6.33
N GLN A 154 -6.09 13.18 7.36
CA GLN A 154 -4.71 12.70 7.27
C GLN A 154 -4.66 11.21 6.90
N TYR A 155 -5.46 10.38 7.59
CA TYR A 155 -5.55 8.97 7.29
C TYR A 155 -6.05 8.71 5.86
N HIS A 156 -7.13 9.38 5.45
CA HIS A 156 -7.73 9.20 4.14
C HIS A 156 -6.79 9.65 3.01
N LEU A 157 -6.19 10.86 3.13
CA LEU A 157 -5.26 11.39 2.13
C LEU A 157 -3.96 10.60 2.05
N ALA A 158 -3.42 10.15 3.19
CA ALA A 158 -2.24 9.29 3.19
C ALA A 158 -2.49 8.01 2.40
N ARG A 159 -3.68 7.46 2.50
CA ARG A 159 -4.07 6.24 1.79
C ARG A 159 -4.37 6.49 0.30
N SER A 160 -5.11 7.56 -0.03
CA SER A 160 -5.50 7.90 -1.41
C SER A 160 -4.34 8.41 -2.27
N LEU A 161 -3.33 9.03 -1.64
CA LEU A 161 -2.14 9.55 -2.32
C LEU A 161 -0.91 8.64 -2.13
N ALA A 162 -1.10 7.49 -1.51
CA ALA A 162 -0.04 6.52 -1.32
C ALA A 162 0.43 5.96 -2.66
N ARG A 163 1.72 5.69 -2.75
CA ARG A 163 2.29 5.01 -3.92
C ARG A 163 1.75 3.58 -3.98
N GLN A 164 1.32 3.20 -5.17
CA GLN A 164 0.73 1.89 -5.43
C GLN A 164 1.49 1.17 -6.54
N VAL A 165 1.48 -0.17 -6.49
CA VAL A 165 2.00 -1.03 -7.53
C VAL A 165 1.20 -2.32 -7.59
N THR A 166 0.89 -2.79 -8.80
CA THR A 166 0.32 -4.11 -9.02
C THR A 166 1.46 -5.09 -9.37
N LEU A 167 1.53 -6.21 -8.67
CA LEU A 167 2.53 -7.25 -8.92
C LEU A 167 1.84 -8.54 -9.36
N HIS A 168 2.48 -9.27 -10.28
CA HIS A 168 1.97 -10.59 -10.68
C HIS A 168 2.37 -11.66 -9.66
N GLY A 169 1.38 -12.37 -9.12
CA GLY A 169 1.57 -13.43 -8.14
C GLY A 169 0.34 -13.71 -7.30
N VAL A 170 0.47 -14.56 -6.30
CA VAL A 170 -0.59 -14.87 -5.36
C VAL A 170 -0.24 -14.32 -3.99
N LEU A 171 -1.07 -13.44 -3.46
CA LEU A 171 -0.91 -12.90 -2.10
C LEU A 171 -1.74 -13.73 -1.12
N MET A 172 -1.09 -14.24 -0.09
CA MET A 172 -1.70 -15.07 0.94
C MET A 172 -1.33 -14.60 2.35
N GLU A 173 -2.16 -14.98 3.31
CA GLU A 173 -1.76 -15.00 4.72
C GLU A 173 -1.37 -16.43 5.11
N VAL A 174 -0.08 -16.63 5.44
CA VAL A 174 0.46 -17.92 5.91
C VAL A 174 1.03 -17.71 7.32
N TYR A 175 0.51 -18.43 8.32
CA TYR A 175 0.86 -18.25 9.75
C TYR A 175 0.82 -16.78 10.20
N SER A 176 -0.21 -16.04 9.81
CA SER A 176 -0.37 -14.61 10.07
C SER A 176 0.66 -13.69 9.40
N ILE A 177 1.52 -14.19 8.52
CA ILE A 177 2.45 -13.42 7.71
C ILE A 177 1.85 -13.21 6.30
N GLY A 178 1.92 -11.99 5.77
CA GLY A 178 1.57 -11.72 4.37
C GLY A 178 2.70 -12.15 3.46
N VAL A 179 2.40 -13.08 2.57
CA VAL A 179 3.37 -13.74 1.67
C VAL A 179 2.92 -13.54 0.23
N LEU A 180 3.78 -12.95 -0.60
CA LEU A 180 3.57 -12.91 -2.04
C LEU A 180 4.30 -14.08 -2.70
N ILE A 181 3.55 -15.00 -3.30
CA ILE A 181 4.07 -16.12 -4.07
C ILE A 181 4.28 -15.64 -5.51
N THR A 182 5.53 -15.68 -5.98
CA THR A 182 5.92 -15.26 -7.33
C THR A 182 6.59 -16.39 -8.08
N GLY A 183 6.75 -16.26 -9.38
CA GLY A 183 7.40 -17.24 -10.26
C GLY A 183 6.88 -17.10 -11.69
N GLU A 184 7.55 -17.77 -12.63
CA GLU A 184 7.13 -17.80 -14.02
C GLU A 184 5.71 -18.36 -14.17
N SER A 185 5.07 -18.07 -15.30
CA SER A 185 3.75 -18.65 -15.60
C SER A 185 3.85 -20.17 -15.69
N GLY A 186 2.93 -20.87 -15.03
CA GLY A 186 2.90 -22.34 -15.02
C GLY A 186 3.83 -22.99 -13.98
N THR A 187 4.44 -22.22 -13.07
CA THR A 187 5.27 -22.79 -11.98
C THR A 187 4.48 -23.38 -10.82
N GLY A 188 3.14 -23.37 -10.87
CA GLY A 188 2.32 -23.95 -9.81
C GLY A 188 1.96 -22.98 -8.68
N LYS A 189 1.95 -21.66 -8.93
CA LYS A 189 1.59 -20.65 -7.90
C LYS A 189 0.18 -20.84 -7.35
N SER A 190 -0.80 -20.97 -8.24
CA SER A 190 -2.21 -21.11 -7.84
C SER A 190 -2.51 -22.49 -7.28
N GLU A 191 -1.83 -23.53 -7.77
CA GLU A 191 -1.90 -24.89 -7.18
C GLU A 191 -1.33 -24.91 -5.76
N LEU A 192 -0.19 -24.23 -5.53
CA LEU A 192 0.36 -24.05 -4.20
C LEU A 192 -0.59 -23.27 -3.30
N ALA A 193 -1.21 -22.20 -3.81
CA ALA A 193 -2.19 -21.40 -3.07
C ALA A 193 -3.38 -22.26 -2.65
N LEU A 194 -3.94 -23.08 -3.55
CA LEU A 194 -5.04 -24.00 -3.26
C LEU A 194 -4.65 -25.00 -2.16
N GLU A 195 -3.45 -25.59 -2.25
CA GLU A 195 -2.97 -26.49 -1.21
C GLU A 195 -2.80 -25.79 0.15
N LEU A 196 -2.28 -24.57 0.17
CA LEU A 196 -2.16 -23.77 1.40
C LEU A 196 -3.52 -23.43 1.98
N ILE A 197 -4.56 -23.14 1.15
CA ILE A 197 -5.93 -22.92 1.60
C ILE A 197 -6.48 -24.17 2.29
N THR A 198 -6.29 -25.35 1.71
CA THR A 198 -6.74 -26.61 2.33
C THR A 198 -6.05 -26.91 3.66
N ARG A 199 -4.87 -26.34 3.89
CA ARG A 199 -4.11 -26.39 5.15
C ARG A 199 -4.52 -25.29 6.16
N GLY A 200 -5.53 -24.49 5.85
CA GLY A 200 -6.09 -23.44 6.74
C GLY A 200 -5.42 -22.08 6.61
N HIS A 201 -4.62 -21.84 5.57
CA HIS A 201 -4.14 -20.51 5.23
C HIS A 201 -5.17 -19.74 4.42
N ARG A 202 -4.98 -18.42 4.25
CA ARG A 202 -6.00 -17.53 3.69
C ARG A 202 -5.53 -16.88 2.40
N LEU A 203 -6.40 -16.88 1.39
CA LEU A 203 -6.19 -16.12 0.17
C LEU A 203 -6.46 -14.64 0.43
N VAL A 204 -5.61 -13.76 -0.11
CA VAL A 204 -5.87 -12.32 -0.20
C VAL A 204 -6.17 -11.93 -1.65
N ALA A 205 -5.29 -12.28 -2.58
CA ALA A 205 -5.48 -12.00 -4.00
C ALA A 205 -4.73 -13.01 -4.87
N ASP A 206 -5.30 -13.34 -6.02
CA ASP A 206 -4.64 -14.09 -7.09
C ASP A 206 -4.39 -13.18 -8.30
N ASP A 207 -3.35 -13.50 -9.08
CA ASP A 207 -2.90 -12.91 -10.34
C ASP A 207 -2.39 -11.47 -10.25
N ALA A 208 -3.15 -10.53 -9.71
CA ALA A 208 -2.85 -9.10 -9.74
C ALA A 208 -3.07 -8.42 -8.37
N PRO A 209 -2.42 -8.87 -7.26
CA PRO A 209 -2.48 -8.15 -6.00
C PRO A 209 -1.96 -6.72 -6.12
N GLU A 210 -2.68 -5.78 -5.52
CA GLU A 210 -2.34 -4.38 -5.45
C GLU A 210 -1.66 -4.07 -4.12
N PHE A 211 -0.54 -3.38 -4.18
CA PHE A 211 0.25 -3.01 -3.01
C PHE A 211 0.30 -1.50 -2.84
N THR A 212 0.05 -1.03 -1.63
CA THR A 212 0.03 0.38 -1.25
C THR A 212 1.01 0.65 -0.11
N LEU A 213 1.90 1.62 -0.27
CA LEU A 213 2.82 2.06 0.80
C LEU A 213 2.05 2.97 1.75
N ILE A 214 1.58 2.43 2.89
CA ILE A 214 0.73 3.15 3.85
C ILE A 214 1.51 3.87 4.97
N ALA A 215 2.74 3.45 5.22
CA ALA A 215 3.69 4.08 6.14
C ALA A 215 5.12 3.70 5.71
N PRO A 216 6.18 4.36 6.22
CA PRO A 216 7.54 3.92 5.99
C PRO A 216 7.67 2.41 6.30
N ASP A 217 8.18 1.65 5.33
CA ASP A 217 8.39 0.20 5.41
C ASP A 217 7.13 -0.67 5.67
N VAL A 218 5.92 -0.10 5.46
CA VAL A 218 4.65 -0.83 5.62
C VAL A 218 3.87 -0.83 4.32
N ILE A 219 3.84 -1.98 3.66
CA ILE A 219 3.13 -2.20 2.41
C ILE A 219 1.87 -3.03 2.70
N ASP A 220 0.69 -2.46 2.44
CA ASP A 220 -0.60 -3.18 2.49
C ASP A 220 -0.90 -3.76 1.11
N GLY A 221 -1.21 -5.05 1.07
CA GLY A 221 -1.60 -5.75 -0.15
C GLY A 221 -3.07 -6.13 -0.10
N ASN A 222 -3.79 -5.87 -1.16
CA ASN A 222 -5.22 -6.15 -1.31
C ASN A 222 -5.54 -6.77 -2.68
N CYS A 223 -6.77 -7.22 -2.83
CA CYS A 223 -7.30 -7.75 -4.08
C CYS A 223 -8.13 -6.68 -4.80
N PRO A 224 -7.94 -6.47 -6.11
CA PRO A 224 -8.89 -5.71 -6.91
C PRO A 224 -10.33 -6.28 -6.76
N ASP A 225 -11.34 -5.40 -6.69
CA ASP A 225 -12.72 -5.82 -6.45
C ASP A 225 -13.24 -6.86 -7.46
N MET A 226 -12.80 -6.76 -8.72
CA MET A 226 -13.21 -7.68 -9.79
C MET A 226 -12.65 -9.11 -9.61
N LEU A 227 -11.53 -9.28 -8.88
CA LEU A 227 -10.85 -10.56 -8.67
C LEU A 227 -11.09 -11.11 -7.25
N ARG A 228 -11.91 -10.44 -6.46
CA ARG A 228 -12.11 -10.77 -5.05
C ARG A 228 -12.61 -12.21 -4.87
N ASP A 229 -11.93 -12.94 -3.96
CA ASP A 229 -12.24 -14.31 -3.58
C ASP A 229 -12.09 -15.36 -4.72
N LEU A 230 -11.55 -14.96 -5.87
CA LEU A 230 -11.32 -15.83 -7.01
C LEU A 230 -9.88 -16.34 -7.04
N LEU A 231 -9.73 -17.60 -7.47
CA LEU A 231 -8.44 -18.28 -7.68
C LEU A 231 -8.49 -19.02 -9.01
N GLU A 232 -7.59 -18.73 -9.96
CA GLU A 232 -7.51 -19.45 -11.20
C GLU A 232 -6.54 -20.62 -11.08
N VAL A 233 -7.05 -21.85 -11.19
CA VAL A 233 -6.25 -23.07 -11.13
C VAL A 233 -6.26 -23.79 -12.48
N ARG A 234 -5.07 -24.03 -13.02
CA ARG A 234 -4.91 -24.68 -14.32
C ARG A 234 -5.57 -26.07 -14.32
N GLY A 235 -6.47 -26.31 -15.27
CA GLY A 235 -7.23 -27.57 -15.40
C GLY A 235 -8.53 -27.62 -14.63
N LEU A 236 -8.74 -26.72 -13.65
CA LEU A 236 -10.00 -26.58 -12.92
C LEU A 236 -10.77 -25.31 -13.31
N GLY A 237 -10.07 -24.29 -13.85
CA GLY A 237 -10.66 -23.00 -14.15
C GLY A 237 -10.67 -22.05 -12.96
N VAL A 238 -11.64 -21.13 -12.92
CA VAL A 238 -11.79 -20.13 -11.86
C VAL A 238 -12.63 -20.69 -10.72
N LEU A 239 -12.05 -20.71 -9.51
CA LEU A 239 -12.67 -21.18 -8.29
C LEU A 239 -13.08 -19.99 -7.42
N ASN A 240 -14.26 -20.05 -6.78
CA ASN A 240 -14.61 -19.10 -5.72
C ASN A 240 -14.21 -19.69 -4.37
N VAL A 241 -13.12 -19.18 -3.80
CA VAL A 241 -12.52 -19.69 -2.56
C VAL A 241 -13.45 -19.49 -1.36
N ARG A 242 -14.18 -18.38 -1.30
CA ARG A 242 -15.13 -18.10 -0.22
C ARG A 242 -16.27 -19.10 -0.20
N GLU A 243 -16.84 -19.41 -1.35
CA GLU A 243 -17.96 -20.34 -1.46
C GLU A 243 -17.51 -21.79 -1.20
N MET A 244 -16.30 -22.16 -1.61
CA MET A 244 -15.77 -23.52 -1.46
C MET A 244 -15.25 -23.84 -0.05
N PHE A 245 -14.56 -22.87 0.59
CA PHE A 245 -13.81 -23.09 1.83
C PHE A 245 -14.32 -22.23 2.99
N GLY A 246 -15.32 -21.38 2.76
CA GLY A 246 -15.88 -20.48 3.77
C GLY A 246 -15.14 -19.15 3.91
N GLN A 247 -15.79 -18.22 4.62
CA GLN A 247 -15.31 -16.86 4.80
C GLN A 247 -13.94 -16.77 5.51
N THR A 248 -13.60 -17.79 6.30
CA THR A 248 -12.31 -17.85 7.01
C THR A 248 -11.12 -18.16 6.09
N ALA A 249 -11.37 -18.65 4.88
CA ALA A 249 -10.33 -18.97 3.89
C ALA A 249 -9.88 -17.75 3.06
N VAL A 250 -10.55 -16.63 3.19
CA VAL A 250 -10.24 -15.38 2.47
C VAL A 250 -9.97 -14.22 3.44
N LYS A 251 -9.24 -13.22 2.97
CA LYS A 251 -8.92 -12.01 3.73
C LYS A 251 -8.89 -10.79 2.80
N PRO A 252 -9.45 -9.64 3.21
CA PRO A 252 -9.53 -8.47 2.33
C PRO A 252 -8.17 -7.81 2.06
N SER A 253 -7.26 -7.80 3.05
CA SER A 253 -5.91 -7.27 2.88
C SER A 253 -4.92 -7.88 3.88
N LYS A 254 -3.61 -7.76 3.55
CA LYS A 254 -2.52 -8.18 4.43
C LYS A 254 -1.22 -7.45 4.13
N TYR A 255 -0.49 -7.06 5.17
CA TYR A 255 0.83 -6.45 5.01
C TYR A 255 1.82 -7.43 4.42
N LEU A 256 2.48 -7.04 3.34
CA LEU A 256 3.54 -7.82 2.71
C LEU A 256 4.79 -7.86 3.62
N ARG A 257 5.22 -9.07 3.98
CA ARG A 257 6.37 -9.30 4.86
C ARG A 257 7.39 -10.25 4.27
N LEU A 258 7.00 -11.07 3.31
CA LEU A 258 7.84 -12.08 2.69
C LEU A 258 7.45 -12.29 1.25
N ILE A 259 8.42 -12.50 0.37
CA ILE A 259 8.21 -13.00 -0.98
C ILE A 259 8.74 -14.43 -1.04
N VAL A 260 7.92 -15.35 -1.55
CA VAL A 260 8.32 -16.71 -1.89
C VAL A 260 8.38 -16.81 -3.41
N HIS A 261 9.58 -16.98 -3.95
CA HIS A 261 9.81 -17.08 -5.38
C HIS A 261 9.95 -18.53 -5.82
N LEU A 262 9.01 -19.01 -6.63
CA LEU A 262 9.06 -20.36 -7.20
C LEU A 262 9.94 -20.35 -8.46
N LYS A 263 11.01 -21.15 -8.44
CA LYS A 263 11.96 -21.27 -9.54
C LYS A 263 12.00 -22.71 -10.05
N PRO A 264 11.73 -22.98 -11.34
CA PRO A 264 11.90 -24.33 -11.88
C PRO A 264 13.34 -24.82 -11.66
N GLN A 265 13.50 -26.02 -11.07
CA GLN A 265 14.83 -26.59 -10.89
C GLN A 265 15.32 -27.15 -12.23
N LYS A 266 16.43 -26.64 -12.74
CA LYS A 266 17.17 -27.30 -13.84
C LYS A 266 17.93 -28.46 -13.25
N LEU A 267 17.85 -29.67 -13.89
CA LEU A 267 18.30 -30.94 -13.36
C LEU A 267 19.82 -31.08 -13.10
N ASP A 268 20.67 -30.13 -13.51
CA ASP A 268 22.14 -30.33 -13.57
C ASP A 268 23.00 -29.19 -12.94
N VAL A 269 22.56 -28.51 -11.91
CA VAL A 269 23.47 -27.59 -11.22
C VAL A 269 23.80 -28.14 -9.82
N PRO A 270 25.07 -28.60 -9.56
CA PRO A 270 25.53 -28.88 -8.21
C PRO A 270 25.41 -27.61 -7.38
N GLY A 271 24.48 -27.58 -6.41
CA GLY A 271 24.30 -26.43 -5.54
C GLY A 271 25.57 -26.18 -4.72
N ASP A 272 25.96 -24.91 -4.61
CA ASP A 272 27.00 -24.49 -3.68
C ASP A 272 26.64 -24.97 -2.27
N GLY A 273 27.61 -25.64 -1.59
CA GLY A 273 27.39 -26.21 -0.27
C GLY A 273 26.87 -25.22 0.77
N MET A 274 27.27 -23.95 0.66
CA MET A 274 26.82 -22.85 1.53
C MET A 274 25.33 -22.51 1.27
N ALA A 275 24.89 -22.51 0.03
CA ALA A 275 23.49 -22.27 -0.32
C ALA A 275 22.54 -23.36 0.22
N ARG A 276 23.05 -24.58 0.45
CA ARG A 276 22.27 -25.65 1.10
C ARG A 276 22.04 -25.42 2.58
N LEU A 277 22.94 -24.72 3.27
CA LEU A 277 22.82 -24.39 4.70
C LEU A 277 21.98 -23.13 4.94
N THR A 278 22.19 -22.09 4.13
CA THR A 278 21.55 -20.77 4.33
C THR A 278 20.23 -20.64 3.58
N GLY A 279 19.97 -21.50 2.57
CA GLY A 279 18.89 -21.32 1.61
C GLY A 279 19.22 -20.19 0.62
N ASP A 280 18.44 -20.08 -0.46
CA ASP A 280 18.53 -18.95 -1.42
C ASP A 280 17.63 -17.82 -0.90
N VAL A 281 18.22 -16.98 -0.04
CA VAL A 281 17.55 -15.85 0.63
C VAL A 281 18.15 -14.56 0.12
N GLY A 282 17.30 -13.66 -0.36
CA GLY A 282 17.66 -12.34 -0.83
C GLY A 282 16.63 -11.29 -0.41
N TYR A 283 16.65 -10.17 -1.09
CA TYR A 283 15.65 -9.11 -0.93
C TYR A 283 15.13 -8.71 -2.29
N ARG A 284 13.88 -8.26 -2.32
CA ARG A 284 13.26 -7.66 -3.50
C ARG A 284 12.65 -6.32 -3.13
N GLU A 285 12.92 -5.33 -3.94
CA GLU A 285 12.37 -3.99 -3.73
C GLU A 285 10.93 -3.91 -4.21
N VAL A 286 10.05 -3.40 -3.35
CA VAL A 286 8.65 -3.08 -3.63
C VAL A 286 8.37 -1.71 -3.02
N LEU A 287 8.00 -0.71 -3.84
CA LEU A 287 7.71 0.66 -3.39
C LEU A 287 8.82 1.24 -2.48
N ASP A 288 10.10 1.11 -2.90
CA ASP A 288 11.31 1.52 -2.17
C ASP A 288 11.55 0.79 -0.83
N THR A 289 10.79 -0.26 -0.56
CA THR A 289 10.93 -1.09 0.65
C THR A 289 11.58 -2.43 0.30
N GLN A 290 12.62 -2.82 1.04
CA GLN A 290 13.31 -4.09 0.84
C GLN A 290 12.55 -5.23 1.54
N ILE A 291 11.88 -6.08 0.75
CA ILE A 291 11.12 -7.23 1.26
C ILE A 291 11.99 -8.48 1.16
N PRO A 292 12.16 -9.24 2.25
CA PRO A 292 12.84 -10.54 2.22
C PRO A 292 12.23 -11.47 1.17
N CYS A 293 13.09 -12.15 0.41
CA CYS A 293 12.70 -13.05 -0.67
C CYS A 293 13.38 -14.39 -0.50
N ILE A 294 12.60 -15.47 -0.44
CA ILE A 294 13.12 -16.87 -0.36
C ILE A 294 12.78 -17.56 -1.67
N THR A 295 13.82 -18.10 -2.34
CA THR A 295 13.63 -18.86 -3.57
C THR A 295 13.44 -20.34 -3.25
N ILE A 296 12.33 -20.92 -3.70
CA ILE A 296 12.03 -22.36 -3.55
C ILE A 296 12.17 -23.04 -4.92
N PRO A 297 13.07 -24.02 -5.05
CA PRO A 297 13.20 -24.78 -6.28
C PRO A 297 12.01 -25.76 -6.43
N VAL A 298 11.30 -25.65 -7.57
CA VAL A 298 10.17 -26.51 -7.93
C VAL A 298 10.67 -27.67 -8.77
N ALA A 299 10.46 -28.89 -8.28
CA ALA A 299 10.78 -30.12 -8.99
C ALA A 299 9.69 -31.18 -8.74
N PRO A 300 9.48 -32.12 -9.69
CA PRO A 300 8.56 -33.22 -9.49
C PRO A 300 8.85 -34.01 -8.20
N GLY A 301 7.80 -34.42 -7.47
CA GLY A 301 7.90 -35.17 -6.24
C GLY A 301 8.22 -34.37 -4.97
N ARG A 302 8.44 -33.05 -5.05
CA ARG A 302 8.58 -32.17 -3.87
C ARG A 302 7.25 -31.59 -3.42
N ASN A 303 6.99 -31.68 -2.13
CA ASN A 303 5.84 -30.98 -1.56
C ASN A 303 6.19 -29.50 -1.33
N ILE A 304 5.77 -28.65 -2.27
CA ILE A 304 6.10 -27.21 -2.27
C ILE A 304 5.37 -26.50 -1.13
N ALA A 305 4.18 -26.94 -0.73
CA ALA A 305 3.44 -26.31 0.37
C ALA A 305 4.18 -26.49 1.70
N VAL A 306 4.74 -27.68 1.98
CA VAL A 306 5.58 -27.91 3.16
C VAL A 306 6.81 -27.00 3.16
N LEU A 307 7.46 -26.83 2.00
CA LEU A 307 8.61 -25.94 1.88
C LEU A 307 8.23 -24.47 2.08
N ALA A 308 7.10 -24.03 1.54
CA ALA A 308 6.59 -22.69 1.73
C ALA A 308 6.24 -22.40 3.19
N GLU A 309 5.55 -23.32 3.86
CA GLU A 309 5.25 -23.22 5.30
C GLU A 309 6.53 -23.17 6.15
N ALA A 310 7.52 -24.02 5.84
CA ALA A 310 8.81 -24.03 6.53
C ALA A 310 9.57 -22.72 6.31
N ALA A 311 9.56 -22.19 5.08
CA ALA A 311 10.18 -20.90 4.76
C ALA A 311 9.57 -19.74 5.56
N VAL A 312 8.24 -19.68 5.67
CA VAL A 312 7.55 -18.68 6.49
C VAL A 312 7.92 -18.81 7.97
N ARG A 313 7.92 -20.03 8.52
CA ARG A 313 8.33 -20.26 9.92
C ARG A 313 9.78 -19.88 10.16
N SER A 314 10.69 -20.20 9.24
CA SER A 314 12.10 -19.80 9.30
C SER A 314 12.25 -18.28 9.28
N HIS A 315 11.50 -17.58 8.42
CA HIS A 315 11.47 -16.13 8.38
C HIS A 315 10.99 -15.55 9.72
N MET A 316 9.93 -16.11 10.32
CA MET A 316 9.42 -15.68 11.64
C MET A 316 10.46 -15.86 12.75
N LEU A 317 11.27 -16.92 12.70
CA LEU A 317 12.36 -17.14 13.67
C LEU A 317 13.48 -16.11 13.47
N LYS A 318 13.89 -15.89 12.22
CA LYS A 318 14.94 -14.90 11.89
C LYS A 318 14.52 -13.48 12.30
N SER A 319 13.25 -13.10 12.10
CA SER A 319 12.74 -11.79 12.53
C SER A 319 12.72 -11.59 14.07
N LYS A 320 12.78 -12.71 14.83
CA LYS A 320 12.95 -12.70 16.29
C LYS A 320 14.41 -12.81 16.73
N GLY A 321 15.36 -12.73 15.79
CA GLY A 321 16.80 -12.79 16.08
C GLY A 321 17.38 -14.21 16.16
N PHE A 322 16.63 -15.26 15.83
CA PHE A 322 17.14 -16.64 15.82
C PHE A 322 17.42 -17.13 14.40
N ASP A 323 18.68 -17.31 14.06
CA ASP A 323 19.12 -17.92 12.78
C ASP A 323 19.67 -19.34 13.00
N PRO A 324 18.93 -20.40 12.56
CA PRO A 324 19.38 -21.76 12.71
C PRO A 324 20.67 -22.06 11.95
N ALA A 325 20.89 -21.45 10.78
CA ALA A 325 22.10 -21.66 9.98
C ALA A 325 23.32 -21.09 10.69
N GLN A 326 23.22 -19.87 11.23
CA GLN A 326 24.29 -19.28 12.03
C GLN A 326 24.58 -20.12 13.29
N THR A 327 23.54 -20.56 13.97
CA THR A 327 23.67 -21.44 15.15
C THR A 327 24.43 -22.72 14.81
N PHE A 328 24.16 -23.31 13.65
CA PHE A 328 24.85 -24.53 13.21
C PHE A 328 26.33 -24.24 12.89
N ILE A 329 26.61 -23.16 12.16
CA ILE A 329 27.98 -22.72 11.83
C ILE A 329 28.80 -22.50 13.11
N ASP A 330 28.23 -21.80 14.09
CA ASP A 330 28.90 -21.51 15.36
C ASP A 330 29.20 -22.79 16.15
N ARG A 331 28.27 -23.75 16.16
CA ARG A 331 28.49 -25.08 16.79
C ARG A 331 29.61 -25.84 16.11
N GLN A 332 29.67 -25.89 14.78
CA GLN A 332 30.75 -26.53 14.04
C GLN A 332 32.09 -25.83 14.31
N ALA A 333 32.14 -24.52 14.24
CA ALA A 333 33.36 -23.77 14.55
C ALA A 333 33.88 -24.06 15.97
N HIS A 334 32.96 -24.17 16.96
CA HIS A 334 33.31 -24.52 18.33
C HIS A 334 33.81 -25.94 18.47
N GLN A 335 33.25 -26.91 17.71
CA GLN A 335 33.77 -28.32 17.70
C GLN A 335 35.16 -28.42 17.07
N LEU A 336 35.39 -27.73 15.94
CA LEU A 336 36.71 -27.73 15.27
C LEU A 336 37.82 -27.13 16.15
N ARG A 337 37.51 -26.14 16.98
CA ARG A 337 38.49 -25.58 17.94
C ARG A 337 38.86 -26.52 19.10
N ARG A 338 38.07 -27.58 19.33
CA ARG A 338 38.27 -28.55 20.39
C ARG A 338 39.04 -29.79 19.92
N LEU A 339 39.23 -29.97 18.60
CA LEU A 339 40.05 -31.04 18.07
C LEU A 339 41.52 -30.69 18.32
N PRO A 340 42.34 -31.67 18.85
CA PRO A 340 43.77 -31.45 19.03
C PRO A 340 44.44 -31.21 17.68
N PRO A 341 45.47 -30.35 17.63
CA PRO A 341 46.27 -30.22 16.42
C PRO A 341 46.92 -31.57 16.12
N TRP A 342 46.88 -31.94 14.85
CA TRP A 342 47.52 -33.18 14.32
C TRP A 342 49.00 -33.22 14.62
#